data_20e9dad8b6f741404c02f4a73bbe1587
#
_entry.id   20e9dad8b6f741404c02f4a73bbe1587
#
_cell.length_a   1.000
_cell.length_b   1.000
_cell.length_c   1.000
_cell.angle_alpha   90.00
_cell.angle_beta   90.00
_cell.angle_gamma   90.00
#
_symmetry.space_group_name_H-M   'P 1'
#
loop_
_entity.id
_entity.type
_entity.pdbx_description
1 polymer ?
#
loop_
_entity_poly.entity_id
_entity_poly.type
_entity_poly.pdbx_seq_one_letter_code
_entity_poly.pdbx_strand_id
1 'polypeptide(L)'
;RLERVEADISSNFKKLGVQSRPLNGLERLEILHGQLHPGGTEPFRFTWDMIPKTGMGTKDFIAPTSFDFRQTRLFRMGSTWGAASYMQIMASELSDKLLAELLEVDAEMTITMHIQTVDQAKAIKTIKGKVSDIDKMKVEEQKKAVRSGYDMDILPPDLVTFSQDAKNLLNDLQSRNERMFLLTFLVVNTAATRRELDNDLFTVSGIMQKYNCLLKRLDFQQEQGLVSSLPLGYNGIEIQRGMTTSSTAIFVPFMTQELRMDGEAIYYGLNALSHNVIMANRKKLKNPNGLYLGVPGSGKS
;
A
#
# COMPACT_ATOMS: atom_id res chain seq x y z
N ARG A 1 5.40 -5.87 -27.42
CA ARG A 1 5.88 -5.07 -26.26
C ARG A 1 5.17 -5.51 -24.98
N LEU A 2 3.84 -5.65 -24.95
CA LEU A 2 3.07 -6.08 -23.78
C LEU A 2 3.42 -7.50 -23.34
N GLU A 3 3.52 -8.45 -24.27
CA GLU A 3 3.93 -9.83 -23.99
C GLU A 3 5.30 -9.93 -23.29
N ARG A 4 6.24 -9.05 -23.67
CA ARG A 4 7.55 -9.00 -22.99
C ARG A 4 7.42 -8.52 -21.55
N VAL A 5 6.60 -7.48 -21.31
CA VAL A 5 6.35 -6.96 -19.95
C VAL A 5 5.66 -8.04 -19.10
N GLU A 6 4.69 -8.75 -19.67
CA GLU A 6 4.03 -9.87 -19.00
C GLU A 6 5.02 -10.98 -18.61
N ALA A 7 5.88 -11.39 -19.56
CA ALA A 7 6.90 -12.40 -19.31
C ALA A 7 7.90 -11.98 -18.23
N ASP A 8 8.33 -10.71 -18.23
CA ASP A 8 9.24 -10.17 -17.24
C ASP A 8 8.59 -10.14 -15.83
N ILE A 9 7.32 -9.73 -15.73
CA ILE A 9 6.55 -9.73 -14.47
C ILE A 9 6.38 -11.16 -13.96
N SER A 10 5.90 -12.08 -14.81
CA SER A 10 5.70 -13.50 -14.44
C SER A 10 6.99 -14.16 -14.00
N SER A 11 8.12 -13.86 -14.67
CA SER A 11 9.43 -14.37 -14.28
C SER A 11 9.85 -13.87 -12.88
N ASN A 12 9.58 -12.60 -12.55
CA ASN A 12 9.92 -12.05 -11.25
C ASN A 12 9.05 -12.65 -10.14
N PHE A 13 7.75 -12.82 -10.34
CA PHE A 13 6.88 -13.52 -9.39
C PHE A 13 7.30 -14.97 -9.19
N LYS A 14 7.68 -15.67 -10.27
CA LYS A 14 8.16 -17.06 -10.18
C LYS A 14 9.43 -17.20 -9.33
N LYS A 15 10.34 -16.19 -9.37
CA LYS A 15 11.53 -16.18 -8.49
C LYS A 15 11.17 -16.11 -7.01
N LEU A 16 10.04 -15.46 -6.68
CA LEU A 16 9.48 -15.39 -5.33
C LEU A 16 8.63 -16.63 -4.96
N GLY A 17 8.51 -17.62 -5.83
CA GLY A 17 7.66 -18.79 -5.61
C GLY A 17 6.16 -18.52 -5.84
N VAL A 18 5.81 -17.36 -6.38
CA VAL A 18 4.43 -16.96 -6.63
C VAL A 18 4.02 -17.29 -8.07
N GLN A 19 2.86 -17.92 -8.23
CA GLN A 19 2.25 -18.13 -9.53
C GLN A 19 1.41 -16.92 -9.92
N SER A 20 1.57 -16.45 -11.14
CA SER A 20 0.80 -15.34 -11.69
C SER A 20 0.26 -15.66 -13.07
N ARG A 21 -0.91 -15.15 -13.40
CA ARG A 21 -1.48 -15.21 -14.75
C ARG A 21 -2.14 -13.87 -15.09
N PRO A 22 -2.15 -13.48 -16.36
CA PRO A 22 -2.92 -12.32 -16.77
C PRO A 22 -4.43 -12.58 -16.63
N LEU A 23 -5.17 -11.56 -16.23
CA LEU A 23 -6.62 -11.60 -16.21
C LEU A 23 -7.17 -11.40 -17.63
N ASN A 24 -8.20 -12.15 -17.99
CA ASN A 24 -8.97 -11.89 -19.20
C ASN A 24 -9.90 -10.68 -19.04
N GLY A 25 -10.55 -10.28 -20.13
CA GLY A 25 -11.43 -9.11 -20.14
C GLY A 25 -12.62 -9.23 -19.19
N LEU A 26 -13.20 -10.43 -19.07
CA LEU A 26 -14.35 -10.69 -18.17
C LEU A 26 -13.92 -10.58 -16.70
N GLU A 27 -12.82 -11.23 -16.33
CA GLU A 27 -12.27 -11.18 -14.98
C GLU A 27 -11.92 -9.75 -14.54
N ARG A 28 -11.39 -8.93 -15.46
CA ARG A 28 -11.13 -7.51 -15.19
C ARG A 28 -12.41 -6.72 -14.93
N LEU A 29 -13.46 -6.94 -15.71
CA LEU A 29 -14.76 -6.29 -15.52
C LEU A 29 -15.38 -6.72 -14.20
N GLU A 30 -15.27 -7.99 -13.81
CA GLU A 30 -15.75 -8.51 -12.52
C GLU A 30 -15.06 -7.84 -11.33
N ILE A 31 -13.74 -7.67 -11.38
CA ILE A 31 -12.98 -6.95 -10.34
C ILE A 31 -13.42 -5.48 -10.26
N LEU A 32 -13.56 -4.80 -11.40
CA LEU A 32 -14.00 -3.41 -11.43
C LEU A 32 -15.42 -3.26 -10.89
N HIS A 33 -16.31 -4.17 -11.28
CA HIS A 33 -17.68 -4.20 -10.75
C HIS A 33 -17.67 -4.39 -9.23
N GLY A 34 -16.92 -5.36 -8.71
CA GLY A 34 -16.82 -5.60 -7.27
C GLY A 34 -16.34 -4.39 -6.48
N GLN A 35 -15.37 -3.63 -7.02
CA GLN A 35 -14.89 -2.40 -6.38
C GLN A 35 -15.89 -1.24 -6.43
N LEU A 36 -16.74 -1.20 -7.45
CA LEU A 36 -17.77 -0.17 -7.62
C LEU A 36 -19.10 -0.55 -6.95
N HIS A 37 -19.25 -1.82 -6.52
CA HIS A 37 -20.40 -2.34 -5.78
C HIS A 37 -19.96 -3.01 -4.48
N PRO A 38 -19.36 -2.23 -3.55
CA PRO A 38 -18.87 -2.76 -2.28
C PRO A 38 -20.01 -3.42 -1.49
N GLY A 39 -19.65 -4.44 -0.69
CA GLY A 39 -20.62 -5.24 0.04
C GLY A 39 -21.40 -6.25 -0.83
N GLY A 40 -21.07 -6.40 -2.12
CA GLY A 40 -21.71 -7.37 -3.01
C GLY A 40 -23.21 -7.11 -3.24
N THR A 41 -23.63 -5.84 -3.17
CA THR A 41 -25.03 -5.41 -3.25
C THR A 41 -25.69 -5.78 -4.58
N GLU A 42 -24.92 -5.85 -5.67
CA GLU A 42 -25.40 -6.23 -6.99
C GLU A 42 -24.49 -7.32 -7.61
N PRO A 43 -25.05 -8.46 -8.04
CA PRO A 43 -24.25 -9.51 -8.67
C PRO A 43 -23.79 -9.07 -10.07
N PHE A 44 -22.54 -9.34 -10.40
CA PHE A 44 -22.02 -9.08 -11.74
C PHE A 44 -22.69 -10.02 -12.77
N ARG A 45 -23.42 -9.47 -13.70
CA ARG A 45 -24.11 -10.19 -14.77
C ARG A 45 -23.73 -9.62 -16.13
N PHE A 46 -22.70 -10.20 -16.73
CA PHE A 46 -22.20 -9.77 -18.02
C PHE A 46 -21.73 -10.95 -18.86
N THR A 47 -22.11 -10.94 -20.12
CA THR A 47 -21.53 -11.79 -21.17
C THR A 47 -21.31 -10.94 -22.43
N TRP A 48 -20.30 -11.28 -23.23
CA TRP A 48 -19.93 -10.48 -24.39
C TRP A 48 -21.03 -10.32 -25.45
N ASP A 49 -21.94 -11.29 -25.52
CA ASP A 49 -23.12 -11.26 -26.43
C ASP A 49 -24.19 -10.24 -26.02
N MET A 50 -24.15 -9.75 -24.79
CA MET A 50 -25.03 -8.68 -24.34
C MET A 50 -24.76 -7.35 -25.01
N ILE A 51 -23.51 -7.03 -25.35
CA ILE A 51 -23.15 -5.75 -25.99
C ILE A 51 -23.91 -5.53 -27.30
N PRO A 52 -23.84 -6.44 -28.29
CA PRO A 52 -24.59 -6.24 -29.54
C PRO A 52 -26.12 -6.35 -29.36
N LYS A 53 -26.60 -7.09 -28.34
CA LYS A 53 -28.04 -7.26 -28.08
C LYS A 53 -28.67 -6.04 -27.43
N THR A 54 -27.97 -5.38 -26.52
CA THR A 54 -28.50 -4.26 -25.73
C THR A 54 -28.05 -2.89 -26.25
N GLY A 55 -26.97 -2.82 -27.02
CA GLY A 55 -26.31 -1.58 -27.40
C GLY A 55 -25.57 -0.88 -26.26
N MET A 56 -25.48 -1.52 -25.06
CA MET A 56 -24.77 -1.01 -23.89
C MET A 56 -23.28 -1.29 -24.02
N GLY A 57 -22.45 -0.42 -23.47
CA GLY A 57 -21.00 -0.64 -23.39
C GLY A 57 -20.61 -1.36 -22.10
N THR A 58 -19.36 -1.85 -22.01
CA THR A 58 -18.85 -2.52 -20.81
C THR A 58 -18.97 -1.66 -19.55
N LYS A 59 -18.90 -0.33 -19.68
CA LYS A 59 -19.04 0.63 -18.57
C LYS A 59 -20.42 0.55 -17.91
N ASP A 60 -21.45 0.31 -18.70
CA ASP A 60 -22.84 0.27 -18.20
C ASP A 60 -23.11 -0.95 -17.33
N PHE A 61 -22.29 -2.01 -17.46
CA PHE A 61 -22.39 -3.22 -16.65
C PHE A 61 -21.55 -3.18 -15.38
N ILE A 62 -20.60 -2.27 -15.27
CA ILE A 62 -19.74 -2.13 -14.08
C ILE A 62 -20.06 -0.89 -13.24
N ALA A 63 -20.71 0.11 -13.83
CA ALA A 63 -21.02 1.35 -13.12
C ALA A 63 -22.16 1.14 -12.10
N PRO A 64 -22.09 1.72 -10.91
CA PRO A 64 -23.23 1.77 -9.99
C PRO A 64 -24.33 2.67 -10.55
N THR A 65 -25.52 2.58 -9.97
CA THR A 65 -26.70 3.33 -10.42
C THR A 65 -26.50 4.86 -10.42
N SER A 66 -25.63 5.37 -9.58
CA SER A 66 -25.31 6.80 -9.52
C SER A 66 -23.98 7.06 -8.81
N PHE A 67 -23.36 8.20 -9.15
CA PHE A 67 -22.25 8.79 -8.43
C PHE A 67 -22.65 10.18 -7.91
N ASP A 68 -22.27 10.49 -6.67
CA ASP A 68 -22.47 11.81 -6.08
C ASP A 68 -21.18 12.29 -5.41
N PHE A 69 -20.51 13.29 -5.99
CA PHE A 69 -19.30 13.93 -5.50
C PHE A 69 -19.51 15.38 -5.02
N ARG A 70 -20.74 15.77 -4.71
CA ARG A 70 -21.05 17.15 -4.26
C ARG A 70 -20.44 17.50 -2.91
N GLN A 71 -20.14 16.50 -2.08
CA GLN A 71 -19.48 16.72 -0.80
C GLN A 71 -17.96 16.79 -0.99
N THR A 72 -17.32 17.72 -0.30
CA THR A 72 -15.87 17.98 -0.45
C THR A 72 -14.99 16.82 0.01
N ARG A 73 -15.45 16.01 0.97
CA ARG A 73 -14.66 15.00 1.70
C ARG A 73 -15.26 13.60 1.65
N LEU A 74 -16.38 13.43 0.99
CA LEU A 74 -17.14 12.18 0.88
C LEU A 74 -17.73 12.06 -0.51
N PHE A 75 -18.04 10.84 -0.91
CA PHE A 75 -18.81 10.56 -2.13
C PHE A 75 -19.88 9.50 -1.84
N ARG A 76 -20.75 9.28 -2.81
CA ARG A 76 -21.69 8.16 -2.80
C ARG A 76 -21.64 7.42 -4.13
N MET A 77 -21.76 6.10 -4.04
CA MET A 77 -21.98 5.19 -5.16
C MET A 77 -23.29 4.43 -4.91
N GLY A 78 -24.34 4.78 -5.65
CA GLY A 78 -25.68 4.29 -5.35
C GLY A 78 -26.10 4.62 -3.92
N SER A 79 -26.37 3.61 -3.10
CA SER A 79 -26.69 3.74 -1.67
C SER A 79 -25.46 3.81 -0.76
N THR A 80 -24.27 3.42 -1.23
CA THR A 80 -23.06 3.28 -0.42
C THR A 80 -22.36 4.61 -0.25
N TRP A 81 -21.92 4.90 0.98
CA TRP A 81 -21.07 6.04 1.31
C TRP A 81 -19.61 5.68 1.11
N GLY A 82 -18.80 6.64 0.64
CA GLY A 82 -17.37 6.45 0.46
C GLY A 82 -16.54 7.67 0.80
N ALA A 83 -15.28 7.44 1.13
CA ALA A 83 -14.28 8.47 1.36
C ALA A 83 -12.94 8.03 0.78
N ALA A 84 -12.38 8.84 -0.11
CA ALA A 84 -11.03 8.67 -0.59
C ALA A 84 -10.07 9.50 0.27
N SER A 85 -9.01 8.85 0.72
CA SER A 85 -7.98 9.41 1.59
C SER A 85 -6.60 9.01 1.09
N TYR A 86 -5.56 9.71 1.54
CA TYR A 86 -4.18 9.33 1.31
C TYR A 86 -3.44 9.18 2.63
N MET A 87 -2.42 8.36 2.65
CA MET A 87 -1.52 8.22 3.79
C MET A 87 -0.38 9.22 3.68
N GLN A 88 -0.28 10.11 4.64
CA GLN A 88 0.88 10.97 4.82
C GLN A 88 1.85 10.31 5.79
N ILE A 89 3.01 9.92 5.31
CA ILE A 89 4.05 9.27 6.09
C ILE A 89 4.90 10.34 6.77
N MET A 90 4.87 10.37 8.10
CA MET A 90 5.70 11.27 8.93
C MET A 90 6.91 10.54 9.53
N ALA A 91 6.83 9.21 9.61
CA ALA A 91 7.90 8.37 10.11
C ALA A 91 9.15 8.45 9.24
N SER A 92 10.34 8.42 9.85
CA SER A 92 11.62 8.24 9.16
C SER A 92 11.78 6.80 8.66
N GLU A 93 11.31 5.83 9.46
CA GLU A 93 11.27 4.41 9.14
C GLU A 93 9.86 3.87 9.31
N LEU A 94 9.44 3.01 8.39
CA LEU A 94 8.14 2.34 8.43
C LEU A 94 8.29 0.92 8.96
N SER A 95 7.24 0.42 9.60
CA SER A 95 7.13 -0.99 9.99
C SER A 95 6.23 -1.74 9.02
N ASP A 96 6.59 -2.97 8.68
CA ASP A 96 5.78 -3.92 7.92
C ASP A 96 4.45 -4.26 8.62
N LYS A 97 4.38 -4.09 9.94
CA LYS A 97 3.16 -4.26 10.74
C LYS A 97 2.05 -3.28 10.38
N LEU A 98 2.38 -2.09 9.85
CA LEU A 98 1.37 -1.10 9.46
C LEU A 98 0.35 -1.68 8.47
N LEU A 99 0.85 -2.26 7.38
CA LEU A 99 -0.04 -2.84 6.36
C LEU A 99 -0.76 -4.08 6.89
N ALA A 100 -0.08 -4.87 7.75
CA ALA A 100 -0.68 -6.01 8.42
C ALA A 100 -1.90 -5.60 9.24
N GLU A 101 -1.75 -4.66 10.16
CA GLU A 101 -2.85 -4.19 10.99
C GLU A 101 -3.96 -3.50 10.19
N LEU A 102 -3.62 -2.79 9.11
CA LEU A 102 -4.64 -2.19 8.23
C LEU A 102 -5.50 -3.24 7.52
N LEU A 103 -4.91 -4.35 7.08
CA LEU A 103 -5.62 -5.42 6.38
C LEU A 103 -6.41 -6.35 7.33
N GLU A 104 -6.18 -6.26 8.64
CA GLU A 104 -6.96 -6.96 9.67
C GLU A 104 -8.20 -6.18 10.14
N VAL A 105 -8.37 -4.93 9.71
CA VAL A 105 -9.54 -4.12 10.07
C VAL A 105 -10.80 -4.71 9.45
N ASP A 106 -11.82 -4.92 10.26
CA ASP A 106 -13.15 -5.32 9.81
C ASP A 106 -13.91 -4.11 9.23
N ALA A 107 -13.49 -3.67 8.05
CA ALA A 107 -14.07 -2.56 7.30
C ALA A 107 -13.91 -2.77 5.79
N GLU A 108 -14.89 -2.36 5.03
CA GLU A 108 -14.78 -2.31 3.56
C GLU A 108 -13.78 -1.24 3.14
N MET A 109 -12.62 -1.69 2.69
CA MET A 109 -11.50 -0.81 2.38
C MET A 109 -10.72 -1.28 1.16
N THR A 110 -10.38 -0.35 0.28
CA THR A 110 -9.44 -0.55 -0.83
C THR A 110 -8.16 0.23 -0.57
N ILE A 111 -7.03 -0.47 -0.51
CA ILE A 111 -5.71 0.15 -0.43
C ILE A 111 -5.06 0.07 -1.80
N THR A 112 -4.63 1.22 -2.33
CA THR A 112 -3.97 1.31 -3.62
C THR A 112 -2.65 2.04 -3.50
N MET A 113 -1.60 1.43 -4.04
CA MET A 113 -0.25 2.02 -4.09
C MET A 113 0.16 2.27 -5.53
N HIS A 114 0.41 3.53 -5.85
CA HIS A 114 1.05 3.91 -7.11
C HIS A 114 2.54 4.12 -6.87
N ILE A 115 3.35 3.29 -7.50
CA ILE A 115 4.79 3.31 -7.36
C ILE A 115 5.38 3.71 -8.71
N GLN A 116 5.93 4.91 -8.77
CA GLN A 116 6.56 5.46 -9.98
C GLN A 116 8.09 5.43 -9.82
N THR A 117 8.77 4.85 -10.80
CA THR A 117 10.24 4.85 -10.84
C THR A 117 10.78 6.24 -11.19
N VAL A 118 11.86 6.62 -10.53
CA VAL A 118 12.62 7.84 -10.84
C VAL A 118 13.94 7.44 -11.47
N ASP A 119 14.34 8.16 -12.52
CA ASP A 119 15.67 7.98 -13.11
C ASP A 119 16.77 8.22 -12.05
N GLN A 120 17.74 7.31 -11.96
CA GLN A 120 18.76 7.33 -10.90
C GLN A 120 19.61 8.61 -10.93
N ALA A 121 20.02 9.05 -12.11
CA ALA A 121 20.82 10.27 -12.24
C ALA A 121 20.00 11.51 -11.84
N LYS A 122 18.73 11.56 -12.22
CA LYS A 122 17.80 12.62 -11.83
C LYS A 122 17.55 12.62 -10.32
N ALA A 123 17.34 11.44 -9.71
CA ALA A 123 17.15 11.30 -8.26
C ALA A 123 18.37 11.84 -7.51
N ILE A 124 19.58 11.37 -7.84
CA ILE A 124 20.84 11.82 -7.22
C ILE A 124 21.01 13.33 -7.38
N LYS A 125 20.76 13.88 -8.58
CA LYS A 125 20.86 15.33 -8.82
C LYS A 125 19.89 16.12 -7.95
N THR A 126 18.65 15.66 -7.83
CA THR A 126 17.63 16.31 -7.01
C THR A 126 18.02 16.30 -5.53
N ILE A 127 18.49 15.17 -5.00
CA ILE A 127 18.89 15.07 -3.59
C ILE A 127 20.16 15.90 -3.32
N LYS A 128 21.14 15.91 -4.22
CA LYS A 128 22.31 16.81 -4.12
C LYS A 128 21.89 18.28 -4.04
N GLY A 129 20.92 18.70 -4.85
CA GLY A 129 20.36 20.04 -4.78
C GLY A 129 19.76 20.33 -3.40
N LYS A 130 18.95 19.42 -2.87
CA LYS A 130 18.35 19.56 -1.52
C LYS A 130 19.40 19.62 -0.41
N VAL A 131 20.45 18.78 -0.45
CA VAL A 131 21.58 18.84 0.50
C VAL A 131 22.24 20.22 0.44
N SER A 132 22.53 20.73 -0.76
CA SER A 132 23.12 22.08 -0.93
C SER A 132 22.22 23.19 -0.36
N ASP A 133 20.91 23.11 -0.57
CA ASP A 133 19.98 24.10 -0.04
C ASP A 133 19.91 24.05 1.50
N ILE A 134 19.92 22.86 2.08
CA ILE A 134 19.97 22.68 3.55
C ILE A 134 21.28 23.23 4.11
N ASP A 135 22.42 22.98 3.46
CA ASP A 135 23.73 23.51 3.89
C ASP A 135 23.75 25.05 3.82
N LYS A 136 23.12 25.68 2.81
CA LYS A 136 22.93 27.14 2.77
C LYS A 136 22.08 27.64 3.94
N MET A 137 20.96 26.96 4.25
CA MET A 137 20.12 27.32 5.39
C MET A 137 20.89 27.23 6.71
N LYS A 138 21.75 26.23 6.89
CA LYS A 138 22.63 26.15 8.06
C LYS A 138 23.55 27.35 8.19
N VAL A 139 24.20 27.74 7.09
CA VAL A 139 25.06 28.92 7.07
C VAL A 139 24.32 30.20 7.40
N GLU A 140 23.08 30.35 6.92
CA GLU A 140 22.22 31.50 7.24
C GLU A 140 21.86 31.54 8.73
N GLU A 141 21.46 30.40 9.31
CA GLU A 141 21.14 30.31 10.73
C GLU A 141 22.38 30.56 11.61
N GLN A 142 23.54 30.05 11.25
CA GLN A 142 24.82 30.37 11.91
C GLN A 142 25.13 31.87 11.88
N LYS A 143 24.96 32.54 10.72
CA LYS A 143 25.14 33.99 10.61
C LYS A 143 24.15 34.78 11.49
N LYS A 144 22.88 34.30 11.60
CA LYS A 144 21.90 34.93 12.49
C LYS A 144 22.30 34.75 13.95
N ALA A 145 22.72 33.54 14.36
CA ALA A 145 23.15 33.27 15.73
C ALA A 145 24.31 34.22 16.15
N VAL A 146 25.34 34.33 15.29
CA VAL A 146 26.46 35.25 15.55
C VAL A 146 26.02 36.71 15.67
N ARG A 147 25.13 37.19 14.80
CA ARG A 147 24.58 38.55 14.89
C ARG A 147 23.78 38.80 16.15
N SER A 148 23.16 37.75 16.72
CA SER A 148 22.39 37.81 17.93
C SER A 148 23.22 37.50 19.20
N GLY A 149 24.54 37.34 19.08
CA GLY A 149 25.45 37.07 20.21
C GLY A 149 25.37 35.63 20.75
N TYR A 150 24.81 34.69 19.99
CA TYR A 150 24.78 33.26 20.32
C TYR A 150 25.94 32.50 19.67
N ASP A 151 26.22 31.32 20.22
CA ASP A 151 27.25 30.42 19.67
C ASP A 151 26.86 29.92 18.26
N MET A 152 27.82 29.86 17.36
CA MET A 152 27.63 29.36 15.96
C MET A 152 27.21 27.88 15.90
N ASP A 153 27.47 27.11 16.94
CA ASP A 153 27.14 25.70 17.01
C ASP A 153 25.67 25.44 17.39
N ILE A 154 24.93 26.48 17.78
CA ILE A 154 23.51 26.37 18.11
C ILE A 154 22.68 26.43 16.83
N LEU A 155 22.44 25.29 16.21
CA LEU A 155 21.53 25.13 15.06
C LEU A 155 20.18 24.56 15.51
N PRO A 156 19.08 24.93 14.83
CA PRO A 156 17.78 24.26 15.05
C PRO A 156 17.92 22.74 14.91
N PRO A 157 17.48 21.96 15.89
CA PRO A 157 17.61 20.47 15.87
C PRO A 157 17.06 19.85 14.60
N ASP A 158 15.92 20.34 14.11
CA ASP A 158 15.28 19.87 12.88
C ASP A 158 16.18 20.02 11.66
N LEU A 159 16.91 21.15 11.57
CA LEU A 159 17.81 21.42 10.44
C LEU A 159 19.04 20.48 10.45
N VAL A 160 19.50 20.11 11.64
CA VAL A 160 20.59 19.14 11.79
C VAL A 160 20.12 17.76 11.35
N THR A 161 18.93 17.33 11.82
CA THR A 161 18.33 16.04 11.46
C THR A 161 18.07 15.95 9.96
N PHE A 162 17.41 16.95 9.36
CA PHE A 162 17.13 16.96 7.91
C PHE A 162 18.42 16.91 7.06
N SER A 163 19.47 17.58 7.52
CA SER A 163 20.76 17.51 6.83
C SER A 163 21.37 16.12 6.87
N GLN A 164 21.29 15.46 8.02
CA GLN A 164 21.82 14.11 8.17
C GLN A 164 21.02 13.12 7.33
N ASP A 165 19.69 13.19 7.37
CA ASP A 165 18.80 12.32 6.60
C ASP A 165 19.02 12.49 5.08
N ALA A 166 19.15 13.73 4.61
CA ALA A 166 19.40 14.00 3.20
C ALA A 166 20.78 13.45 2.74
N LYS A 167 21.80 13.54 3.59
CA LYS A 167 23.13 12.98 3.32
C LYS A 167 23.12 11.46 3.34
N ASN A 168 22.42 10.84 4.30
CA ASN A 168 22.24 9.39 4.37
C ASN A 168 21.53 8.88 3.12
N LEU A 169 20.41 9.51 2.72
CA LEU A 169 19.68 9.16 1.50
C LEU A 169 20.57 9.28 0.25
N LEU A 170 21.37 10.35 0.15
CA LEU A 170 22.31 10.51 -0.97
C LEU A 170 23.34 9.38 -1.02
N ASN A 171 23.89 9.00 0.14
CA ASN A 171 24.83 7.89 0.24
C ASN A 171 24.19 6.56 -0.15
N ASP A 172 22.96 6.29 0.29
CA ASP A 172 22.23 5.08 -0.06
C ASP A 172 21.98 4.96 -1.56
N LEU A 173 21.60 6.07 -2.20
CA LEU A 173 21.41 6.14 -3.66
C LEU A 173 22.70 5.97 -4.45
N GLN A 174 23.86 6.38 -3.91
CA GLN A 174 25.15 6.33 -4.60
C GLN A 174 25.94 5.04 -4.36
N SER A 175 25.89 4.50 -3.14
CA SER A 175 26.78 3.43 -2.70
C SER A 175 26.10 2.11 -2.37
N ARG A 176 24.79 2.12 -2.00
CA ARG A 176 24.06 0.92 -1.57
C ARG A 176 23.16 0.31 -2.63
N ASN A 177 23.26 0.73 -3.87
CA ASN A 177 22.39 0.29 -4.98
C ASN A 177 20.88 0.50 -4.73
N GLU A 178 20.54 1.42 -3.81
CA GLU A 178 19.16 1.84 -3.60
C GLU A 178 18.67 2.68 -4.78
N ARG A 179 17.39 2.55 -5.09
CA ARG A 179 16.71 3.37 -6.10
C ARG A 179 15.64 4.22 -5.45
N MET A 180 15.29 5.32 -6.08
CA MET A 180 14.22 6.20 -5.63
C MET A 180 12.93 5.93 -6.39
N PHE A 181 11.84 5.86 -5.65
CA PHE A 181 10.47 5.75 -6.14
C PHE A 181 9.64 6.91 -5.60
N LEU A 182 8.62 7.30 -6.35
CA LEU A 182 7.57 8.18 -5.87
C LEU A 182 6.34 7.33 -5.56
N LEU A 183 5.89 7.35 -4.31
CA LEU A 183 4.78 6.57 -3.81
C LEU A 183 3.59 7.49 -3.54
N THR A 184 2.42 7.15 -4.10
CA THR A 184 1.11 7.61 -3.66
C THR A 184 0.40 6.44 -3.00
N PHE A 185 0.03 6.58 -1.73
CA PHE A 185 -0.69 5.56 -0.98
C PHE A 185 -2.11 6.05 -0.73
N LEU A 186 -3.08 5.43 -1.37
CA LEU A 186 -4.50 5.77 -1.28
C LEU A 186 -5.25 4.74 -0.46
N VAL A 187 -6.23 5.21 0.27
CA VAL A 187 -7.19 4.39 1.01
C VAL A 187 -8.58 4.88 0.69
N VAL A 188 -9.41 3.99 0.16
CA VAL A 188 -10.83 4.25 -0.06
C VAL A 188 -11.62 3.36 0.89
N ASN A 189 -12.31 3.98 1.83
CA ASN A 189 -13.25 3.30 2.70
C ASN A 189 -14.66 3.46 2.17
N THR A 190 -15.47 2.40 2.27
CA THR A 190 -16.88 2.42 1.90
C THR A 190 -17.72 1.78 2.99
N ALA A 191 -18.96 2.24 3.18
CA ALA A 191 -19.88 1.69 4.17
C ALA A 191 -21.34 1.93 3.76
N ALA A 192 -22.27 1.15 4.33
CA ALA A 192 -23.70 1.31 4.07
C ALA A 192 -24.25 2.63 4.64
N THR A 193 -23.71 3.06 5.76
CA THR A 193 -24.14 4.32 6.42
C THR A 193 -22.96 5.27 6.62
N ARG A 194 -23.26 6.55 6.68
CA ARG A 194 -22.26 7.58 6.98
C ARG A 194 -21.59 7.37 8.34
N ARG A 195 -22.35 6.91 9.33
CA ARG A 195 -21.84 6.68 10.69
C ARG A 195 -20.83 5.54 10.72
N GLU A 196 -21.09 4.45 10.03
CA GLU A 196 -20.15 3.34 9.87
C GLU A 196 -18.89 3.82 9.18
N LEU A 197 -19.01 4.54 8.06
CA LEU A 197 -17.87 5.11 7.35
C LEU A 197 -17.00 6.01 8.26
N ASP A 198 -17.62 6.87 9.07
CA ASP A 198 -16.87 7.74 9.99
C ASP A 198 -16.17 6.92 11.09
N ASN A 199 -16.77 5.84 11.59
CA ASN A 199 -16.14 4.91 12.54
C ASN A 199 -14.94 4.17 11.91
N ASP A 200 -15.09 3.66 10.69
CA ASP A 200 -14.02 2.98 9.96
C ASP A 200 -12.83 3.90 9.71
N LEU A 201 -13.11 5.10 9.26
CA LEU A 201 -12.08 6.13 9.06
C LEU A 201 -11.35 6.49 10.36
N PHE A 202 -12.07 6.53 11.48
CA PHE A 202 -11.47 6.76 12.80
C PHE A 202 -10.54 5.60 13.19
N THR A 203 -10.98 4.35 13.00
CA THR A 203 -10.18 3.16 13.30
C THR A 203 -8.92 3.11 12.44
N VAL A 204 -9.05 3.29 11.12
CA VAL A 204 -7.92 3.32 10.18
C VAL A 204 -6.94 4.45 10.53
N SER A 205 -7.45 5.64 10.88
CA SER A 205 -6.63 6.77 11.31
C SER A 205 -5.85 6.46 12.59
N GLY A 206 -6.47 5.78 13.56
CA GLY A 206 -5.83 5.35 14.80
C GLY A 206 -4.66 4.39 14.57
N ILE A 207 -4.85 3.40 13.68
CA ILE A 207 -3.79 2.47 13.31
C ILE A 207 -2.64 3.22 12.62
N MET A 208 -2.93 4.10 11.68
CA MET A 208 -1.88 4.87 11.00
C MET A 208 -1.09 5.75 11.97
N GLN A 209 -1.76 6.41 12.92
CA GLN A 209 -1.10 7.25 13.93
C GLN A 209 -0.13 6.46 14.82
N LYS A 210 -0.45 5.21 15.16
CA LYS A 210 0.43 4.31 15.92
C LYS A 210 1.81 4.13 15.22
N TYR A 211 1.84 4.24 13.90
CA TYR A 211 3.05 4.12 13.08
C TYR A 211 3.57 5.47 12.55
N ASN A 212 3.23 6.58 13.20
CA ASN A 212 3.59 7.93 12.77
C ASN A 212 3.20 8.23 11.31
N CYS A 213 2.03 7.76 10.92
CA CYS A 213 1.40 8.08 9.65
C CYS A 213 0.06 8.79 9.90
N LEU A 214 -0.37 9.62 8.98
CA LEU A 214 -1.65 10.34 9.08
C LEU A 214 -2.55 9.94 7.90
N LEU A 215 -3.80 9.59 8.19
CA LEU A 215 -4.83 9.47 7.18
C LEU A 215 -5.40 10.85 6.88
N LYS A 216 -5.20 11.34 5.67
CA LYS A 216 -5.71 12.63 5.20
C LYS A 216 -6.76 12.43 4.12
N ARG A 217 -7.97 12.99 4.31
CA ARG A 217 -9.00 12.96 3.26
C ARG A 217 -8.57 13.81 2.07
N LEU A 218 -8.93 13.38 0.88
CA LEU A 218 -8.72 14.14 -0.35
C LEU A 218 -9.82 15.19 -0.48
N ASP A 219 -9.57 16.40 0.05
CA ASP A 219 -10.51 17.50 -0.01
C ASP A 219 -10.67 17.97 -1.46
N PHE A 220 -11.92 18.03 -1.97
CA PHE A 220 -12.27 18.37 -3.36
C PHE A 220 -11.74 17.43 -4.45
N GLN A 221 -11.13 16.29 -4.08
CA GLN A 221 -10.52 15.33 -4.99
C GLN A 221 -11.08 13.91 -4.78
N GLN A 222 -12.30 13.79 -4.31
CA GLN A 222 -12.92 12.50 -4.00
C GLN A 222 -13.11 11.63 -5.27
N GLU A 223 -13.52 12.25 -6.37
CA GLU A 223 -13.66 11.59 -7.67
C GLU A 223 -12.29 11.09 -8.18
N GLN A 224 -11.28 11.97 -8.19
CA GLN A 224 -9.92 11.63 -8.60
C GLN A 224 -9.34 10.52 -7.71
N GLY A 225 -9.61 10.56 -6.40
CA GLY A 225 -9.19 9.55 -5.44
C GLY A 225 -9.83 8.19 -5.73
N LEU A 226 -11.14 8.15 -5.95
CA LEU A 226 -11.86 6.92 -6.32
C LEU A 226 -11.30 6.33 -7.63
N VAL A 227 -11.22 7.14 -8.69
CA VAL A 227 -10.74 6.68 -10.00
C VAL A 227 -9.28 6.18 -9.92
N SER A 228 -8.43 6.86 -9.13
CA SER A 228 -7.05 6.43 -8.91
C SER A 228 -6.95 5.17 -8.06
N SER A 229 -7.98 4.81 -7.29
CA SER A 229 -7.99 3.57 -6.51
C SER A 229 -8.36 2.33 -7.33
N LEU A 230 -8.97 2.51 -8.50
CA LEU A 230 -9.33 1.42 -9.39
C LEU A 230 -8.09 0.85 -10.10
N PRO A 231 -8.04 -0.47 -10.43
CA PRO A 231 -6.89 -1.11 -11.07
C PRO A 231 -6.79 -0.76 -12.58
N LEU A 232 -6.78 0.53 -12.88
CA LEU A 232 -6.71 1.07 -14.25
C LEU A 232 -5.30 1.54 -14.64
N GLY A 233 -4.33 1.50 -13.70
CA GLY A 233 -2.99 2.03 -13.93
C GLY A 233 -2.94 3.57 -14.05
N TYR A 234 -3.96 4.26 -13.56
CA TYR A 234 -4.09 5.70 -13.59
C TYR A 234 -3.96 6.29 -12.17
N ASN A 235 -3.15 7.34 -12.03
CA ASN A 235 -3.03 8.12 -10.81
C ASN A 235 -3.30 9.59 -11.12
N GLY A 236 -4.45 10.11 -10.69
CA GLY A 236 -4.83 11.53 -10.77
C GLY A 236 -4.47 12.34 -9.52
N ILE A 237 -3.77 11.71 -8.56
CA ILE A 237 -3.39 12.36 -7.29
C ILE A 237 -1.90 12.70 -7.33
N GLU A 238 -1.59 13.98 -7.25
CA GLU A 238 -0.20 14.48 -7.32
C GLU A 238 0.56 14.39 -5.98
N ILE A 239 -0.09 13.91 -4.91
CA ILE A 239 0.52 13.75 -3.59
C ILE A 239 1.43 12.53 -3.61
N GLN A 240 2.74 12.77 -3.63
CA GLN A 240 3.75 11.72 -3.75
C GLN A 240 4.81 11.86 -2.66
N ARG A 241 5.29 10.74 -2.14
CA ARG A 241 6.44 10.67 -1.26
C ARG A 241 7.60 9.94 -1.94
N GLY A 242 8.79 10.54 -1.88
CA GLY A 242 10.02 9.85 -2.28
C GLY A 242 10.40 8.76 -1.28
N MET A 243 10.64 7.55 -1.76
CA MET A 243 11.02 6.38 -0.96
C MET A 243 12.15 5.62 -1.66
N THR A 244 12.98 4.96 -0.87
CA THR A 244 14.02 4.05 -1.38
C THR A 244 13.44 2.67 -1.69
N THR A 245 14.23 1.82 -2.36
CA THR A 245 13.85 0.42 -2.62
C THR A 245 13.49 -0.31 -1.34
N SER A 246 14.35 -0.23 -0.32
CA SER A 246 14.13 -0.88 0.99
C SER A 246 12.85 -0.41 1.67
N SER A 247 12.63 0.91 1.71
CA SER A 247 11.43 1.49 2.32
C SER A 247 10.15 1.14 1.56
N THR A 248 10.22 1.03 0.22
CA THR A 248 9.08 0.63 -0.61
C THR A 248 8.74 -0.85 -0.44
N ALA A 249 9.76 -1.70 -0.25
CA ALA A 249 9.59 -3.14 -0.06
C ALA A 249 8.83 -3.51 1.23
N ILE A 250 8.80 -2.62 2.23
CA ILE A 250 8.05 -2.82 3.47
C ILE A 250 6.54 -2.98 3.21
N PHE A 251 6.01 -2.39 2.13
CA PHE A 251 4.61 -2.51 1.77
C PHE A 251 4.25 -3.82 1.05
N VAL A 252 5.17 -4.76 0.91
CA VAL A 252 4.80 -6.09 0.41
C VAL A 252 4.05 -6.83 1.51
N PRO A 253 2.77 -7.23 1.29
CA PRO A 253 1.94 -7.81 2.33
C PRO A 253 2.27 -9.29 2.56
N PHE A 254 3.45 -9.60 3.06
CA PHE A 254 3.79 -10.94 3.57
C PHE A 254 3.18 -11.16 4.96
N MET A 255 1.87 -11.22 5.02
CA MET A 255 1.15 -11.15 6.29
C MET A 255 1.02 -12.49 6.97
N THR A 256 0.73 -13.53 6.21
CA THR A 256 0.56 -14.88 6.73
C THR A 256 1.10 -15.89 5.74
N GLN A 257 1.83 -16.85 6.25
CA GLN A 257 2.18 -18.04 5.49
C GLN A 257 1.20 -19.13 5.90
N GLU A 258 0.29 -19.48 4.99
CA GLU A 258 -0.64 -20.56 5.20
C GLU A 258 0.01 -21.90 4.83
N LEU A 259 -0.12 -22.89 5.70
CA LEU A 259 0.33 -24.24 5.43
C LEU A 259 -0.85 -25.19 5.50
N ARG A 260 -1.47 -25.41 4.35
CA ARG A 260 -2.53 -26.40 4.18
C ARG A 260 -2.18 -27.32 3.03
N MET A 261 -1.87 -28.56 3.36
CA MET A 261 -1.57 -29.61 2.38
C MET A 261 -2.72 -30.59 2.33
N ASP A 262 -3.09 -31.03 1.13
CA ASP A 262 -4.14 -32.03 0.91
C ASP A 262 -3.63 -33.46 1.04
N GLY A 263 -4.55 -34.38 1.26
CA GLY A 263 -4.31 -35.84 1.40
C GLY A 263 -4.08 -36.25 2.85
N GLU A 264 -3.13 -37.16 3.10
CA GLU A 264 -2.77 -37.65 4.45
C GLU A 264 -2.02 -36.58 5.25
N ALA A 265 -2.67 -35.43 5.49
CA ALA A 265 -2.09 -34.35 6.25
C ALA A 265 -2.40 -34.48 7.74
N ILE A 266 -1.42 -34.15 8.57
CA ILE A 266 -1.52 -34.14 10.03
C ILE A 266 -1.84 -32.71 10.47
N TYR A 267 -2.74 -32.58 11.43
CA TYR A 267 -3.04 -31.31 12.09
C TYR A 267 -1.90 -30.91 13.03
N TYR A 268 -1.38 -29.69 12.89
CA TYR A 268 -0.32 -29.14 13.71
C TYR A 268 -0.78 -28.03 14.66
N GLY A 269 -1.90 -27.40 14.39
CA GLY A 269 -2.41 -26.29 15.18
C GLY A 269 -3.14 -25.26 14.33
N LEU A 270 -3.33 -24.08 14.91
CA LEU A 270 -3.86 -22.91 14.22
C LEU A 270 -2.74 -21.91 13.93
N ASN A 271 -2.81 -21.25 12.80
CA ASN A 271 -1.94 -20.14 12.48
C ASN A 271 -2.19 -19.00 13.51
N ALA A 272 -1.13 -18.48 14.09
CA ALA A 272 -1.24 -17.48 15.17
C ALA A 272 -1.84 -16.14 14.70
N LEU A 273 -1.79 -15.85 13.39
CA LEU A 273 -2.30 -14.60 12.81
C LEU A 273 -3.68 -14.81 12.16
N SER A 274 -3.80 -15.75 11.22
CA SER A 274 -5.05 -15.96 10.48
C SER A 274 -6.05 -16.87 11.18
N HIS A 275 -5.65 -17.56 12.26
CA HIS A 275 -6.41 -18.61 12.95
C HIS A 275 -6.86 -19.78 12.04
N ASN A 276 -6.31 -19.87 10.83
CA ASN A 276 -6.54 -20.97 9.92
C ASN A 276 -5.83 -22.24 10.37
N VAL A 277 -6.38 -23.39 9.99
CA VAL A 277 -5.85 -24.69 10.34
C VAL A 277 -4.52 -24.94 9.62
N ILE A 278 -3.47 -25.25 10.38
CA ILE A 278 -2.19 -25.71 9.85
C ILE A 278 -2.23 -27.23 9.67
N MET A 279 -2.15 -27.68 8.42
CA MET A 279 -2.11 -29.09 8.05
C MET A 279 -0.94 -29.38 7.14
N ALA A 280 -0.08 -30.33 7.50
CA ALA A 280 1.07 -30.71 6.69
C ALA A 280 1.12 -32.21 6.42
N ASN A 281 1.31 -32.57 5.16
CA ASN A 281 1.61 -33.94 4.77
C ASN A 281 3.12 -34.15 4.73
N ARG A 282 3.68 -34.74 5.79
CA ARG A 282 5.12 -34.95 5.93
C ARG A 282 5.71 -35.84 4.84
N LYS A 283 4.91 -36.76 4.28
CA LYS A 283 5.35 -37.63 3.17
C LYS A 283 5.64 -36.87 1.88
N LYS A 284 5.05 -35.69 1.71
CA LYS A 284 5.27 -34.78 0.57
C LYS A 284 6.43 -33.82 0.79
N LEU A 285 7.00 -33.76 1.99
CA LEU A 285 8.17 -32.92 2.27
C LEU A 285 9.45 -33.57 1.73
N LYS A 286 10.37 -32.73 1.27
CA LYS A 286 11.70 -33.19 0.80
C LYS A 286 12.47 -33.91 1.89
N ASN A 287 12.28 -33.54 3.16
CA ASN A 287 12.77 -34.24 4.34
C ASN A 287 11.63 -34.34 5.38
N PRO A 288 11.08 -35.56 5.61
CA PRO A 288 9.96 -35.76 6.54
C PRO A 288 10.38 -35.82 8.01
N ASN A 289 11.66 -35.78 8.33
CA ASN A 289 12.15 -35.87 9.71
C ASN A 289 11.83 -34.58 10.48
N GLY A 290 11.44 -34.72 11.74
CA GLY A 290 11.19 -33.62 12.65
C GLY A 290 11.93 -33.83 13.97
N LEU A 291 12.48 -32.76 14.55
CA LEU A 291 13.14 -32.77 15.84
C LEU A 291 12.37 -31.90 16.83
N TYR A 292 11.98 -32.51 17.95
CA TYR A 292 11.30 -31.82 19.05
C TYR A 292 12.26 -31.65 20.21
N LEU A 293 12.65 -30.42 20.50
CA LEU A 293 13.56 -30.07 21.59
C LEU A 293 12.79 -29.34 22.68
N GLY A 294 13.11 -29.68 23.93
CA GLY A 294 12.52 -28.99 25.10
C GLY A 294 13.13 -29.50 26.39
N VAL A 295 13.15 -28.66 27.42
CA VAL A 295 13.57 -29.04 28.75
C VAL A 295 12.55 -30.00 29.41
N PRO A 296 12.93 -30.75 30.46
CA PRO A 296 12.00 -31.55 31.27
C PRO A 296 10.82 -30.67 31.74
N GLY A 297 9.58 -31.16 31.62
CA GLY A 297 8.39 -30.41 32.04
C GLY A 297 7.82 -29.42 30.98
N SER A 298 8.39 -29.33 29.78
CA SER A 298 7.91 -28.42 28.72
C SER A 298 6.74 -28.95 27.88
N GLY A 299 6.08 -30.04 28.30
CA GLY A 299 4.92 -30.59 27.58
C GLY A 299 5.26 -31.31 26.28
N LYS A 300 6.41 -31.96 26.18
CA LYS A 300 6.85 -32.72 24.98
C LYS A 300 6.07 -34.03 24.73
N SER A 301 5.46 -34.58 25.75
CA SER A 301 4.69 -35.84 25.76
C SER A 301 3.22 -35.61 25.93
#